data_6bae5148362a9ad14eb91458d57512f4
#
_entry.id   6bae5148362a9ad14eb91458d57512f4
#
_cell.length_a   1.000
_cell.length_b   1.000
_cell.length_c   1.000
_cell.angle_alpha   90.00
_cell.angle_beta   90.00
_cell.angle_gamma   90.00
#
_symmetry.space_group_name_H-M   'P 1'
#
loop_
_entity.id
_entity.type
_entity.pdbx_description
1 polymer ?
#
loop_
_entity_poly.entity_id
_entity_poly.type
_entity_poly.pdbx_seq_one_letter_code
_entity_poly.pdbx_strand_id
1 'polypeptide(L)'
;MRQQGTMKRTIGLLCALLFCWHSAASEGLPKGIMKLDGRPAPALLLEDMDGQAWDIGKARGRWVFVHFWAAWCGPCRREMPTIQAIFPQFDASELEIVVINTAESEDTVFEFLAAVAPDLNPLMDKDGLVTERWQPRGLPATFLVDPAGRLQYLALGGRPWDSPVYMKFISKIIE
;
A
#
# COMPACT_ATOMS: atom_id res chain seq x y z
N MET A 1 7.45 31.69 -83.78
CA MET A 1 8.02 30.51 -83.20
C MET A 1 7.83 30.60 -81.67
N ARG A 2 6.89 29.82 -81.10
CA ARG A 2 6.54 29.82 -79.70
C ARG A 2 7.20 28.67 -79.02
N GLN A 3 7.99 28.95 -77.98
CA GLN A 3 8.50 27.92 -77.08
C GLN A 3 7.56 27.78 -75.90
N GLN A 4 7.05 26.58 -75.72
CA GLN A 4 6.25 26.22 -74.56
C GLN A 4 7.16 25.67 -73.43
N GLY A 5 7.24 26.39 -72.32
CA GLY A 5 7.95 25.95 -71.14
C GLY A 5 7.06 25.01 -70.28
N THR A 6 7.50 23.80 -70.09
CA THR A 6 6.88 22.77 -69.27
C THR A 6 7.21 23.02 -67.81
N MET A 7 6.19 23.38 -66.99
CA MET A 7 6.29 23.59 -65.58
C MET A 7 6.12 22.26 -64.83
N LYS A 8 7.22 21.72 -64.31
CA LYS A 8 7.23 20.50 -63.47
C LYS A 8 6.68 20.84 -62.10
N ARG A 9 5.49 20.34 -61.78
CA ARG A 9 4.89 20.38 -60.44
C ARG A 9 5.57 19.33 -59.58
N THR A 10 6.43 19.75 -58.66
CA THR A 10 6.93 18.95 -57.55
C THR A 10 5.85 18.86 -56.45
N ILE A 11 5.26 17.68 -56.33
CA ILE A 11 4.33 17.36 -55.22
C ILE A 11 5.19 17.05 -54.01
N GLY A 12 5.25 17.99 -53.06
CA GLY A 12 5.89 17.77 -51.77
C GLY A 12 4.98 16.91 -50.89
N LEU A 13 5.45 15.72 -50.58
CA LEU A 13 4.80 14.79 -49.64
C LEU A 13 5.04 15.30 -48.21
N LEU A 14 4.07 16.01 -47.61
CA LEU A 14 4.10 16.41 -46.19
C LEU A 14 3.74 15.19 -45.36
N CYS A 15 4.72 14.45 -44.81
CA CYS A 15 4.50 13.46 -43.75
C CYS A 15 4.18 14.21 -42.45
N ALA A 16 2.89 14.34 -42.12
CA ALA A 16 2.45 14.76 -40.82
C ALA A 16 2.71 13.63 -39.81
N LEU A 17 3.82 13.74 -39.07
CA LEU A 17 4.07 12.91 -37.90
C LEU A 17 3.07 13.32 -36.79
N LEU A 18 1.98 12.58 -36.70
CA LEU A 18 1.06 12.64 -35.54
C LEU A 18 1.80 12.08 -34.35
N PHE A 19 2.45 12.95 -33.58
CA PHE A 19 2.90 12.65 -32.24
C PHE A 19 1.65 12.46 -31.37
N CYS A 20 1.23 11.20 -31.20
CA CYS A 20 0.25 10.83 -30.17
C CYS A 20 0.88 11.09 -28.81
N TRP A 21 0.68 12.29 -28.28
CA TRP A 21 0.99 12.61 -26.90
C TRP A 21 0.01 11.84 -26.01
N HIS A 22 0.44 10.68 -25.55
CA HIS A 22 -0.27 10.00 -24.47
C HIS A 22 -0.11 10.88 -23.23
N SER A 23 -1.13 11.68 -22.93
CA SER A 23 -1.29 12.32 -21.62
C SER A 23 -1.46 11.20 -20.62
N ALA A 24 -0.37 10.81 -19.96
CA ALA A 24 -0.45 10.05 -18.73
C ALA A 24 -1.19 10.96 -17.72
N ALA A 25 -2.50 10.78 -17.60
CA ALA A 25 -3.25 11.40 -16.53
C ALA A 25 -2.57 10.97 -15.22
N SER A 26 -2.09 11.92 -14.43
CA SER A 26 -1.59 11.63 -13.09
C SER A 26 -2.79 11.12 -12.28
N GLU A 27 -2.93 9.80 -12.17
CA GLU A 27 -3.94 9.21 -11.31
C GLU A 27 -3.65 9.71 -9.88
N GLY A 28 -4.59 10.46 -9.32
CA GLY A 28 -4.51 10.91 -7.93
C GLY A 28 -4.46 9.72 -6.98
N LEU A 29 -3.99 9.93 -5.76
CA LEU A 29 -3.99 8.89 -4.73
C LEU A 29 -5.43 8.38 -4.49
N PRO A 30 -5.63 7.09 -4.21
CA PRO A 30 -6.93 6.55 -3.83
C PRO A 30 -7.51 7.29 -2.63
N LYS A 31 -8.84 7.30 -2.53
CA LYS A 31 -9.55 7.96 -1.43
C LYS A 31 -9.02 7.51 -0.08
N GLY A 32 -8.63 8.47 0.77
CA GLY A 32 -8.15 8.23 2.12
C GLY A 32 -6.71 7.77 2.24
N ILE A 33 -5.97 7.73 1.13
CA ILE A 33 -4.51 7.59 1.15
C ILE A 33 -3.91 9.00 1.15
N MET A 34 -2.98 9.23 2.06
CA MET A 34 -2.21 10.48 2.18
C MET A 34 -0.73 10.20 1.96
N LYS A 35 -0.06 11.03 1.19
CA LYS A 35 1.39 11.00 1.06
C LYS A 35 2.03 11.60 2.33
N LEU A 36 3.07 10.95 2.83
CA LEU A 36 3.85 11.41 3.97
C LEU A 36 5.17 12.08 3.51
N ASP A 37 5.91 12.62 4.45
CA ASP A 37 7.14 13.39 4.24
C ASP A 37 8.40 12.52 4.02
N GLY A 38 8.28 11.20 4.06
CA GLY A 38 9.40 10.28 3.87
C GLY A 38 10.35 10.21 5.07
N ARG A 39 9.88 10.62 6.26
CA ARG A 39 10.67 10.46 7.50
C ARG A 39 10.93 8.98 7.79
N PRO A 40 12.00 8.62 8.53
CA PRO A 40 12.24 7.25 8.95
C PRO A 40 11.04 6.68 9.71
N ALA A 41 10.69 5.43 9.44
CA ALA A 41 9.69 4.71 10.22
C ALA A 41 10.17 4.54 11.66
N PRO A 42 9.30 4.72 12.66
CA PRO A 42 9.65 4.46 14.05
C PRO A 42 10.05 2.99 14.26
N ALA A 43 10.82 2.73 15.31
CA ALA A 43 11.18 1.35 15.67
C ALA A 43 9.91 0.52 15.93
N LEU A 44 9.93 -0.71 15.41
CA LEU A 44 8.89 -1.71 15.61
C LEU A 44 9.59 -3.06 15.78
N LEU A 45 9.48 -3.60 16.97
CA LEU A 45 9.90 -4.95 17.33
C LEU A 45 8.80 -5.52 18.23
N LEU A 46 8.09 -6.51 17.74
CA LEU A 46 6.99 -7.19 18.43
C LEU A 46 7.08 -8.70 18.14
N GLU A 47 6.41 -9.48 18.96
CA GLU A 47 6.19 -10.91 18.73
C GLU A 47 4.78 -11.12 18.15
N ASP A 48 4.66 -12.11 17.28
CA ASP A 48 3.36 -12.60 16.82
C ASP A 48 2.73 -13.55 17.87
N MET A 49 1.56 -14.11 17.54
CA MET A 49 0.85 -15.02 18.43
C MET A 49 1.57 -16.38 18.62
N ASP A 50 2.53 -16.71 17.75
CA ASP A 50 3.39 -17.91 17.87
C ASP A 50 4.70 -17.62 18.62
N GLY A 51 4.89 -16.39 19.10
CA GLY A 51 6.10 -15.95 19.80
C GLY A 51 7.29 -15.66 18.86
N GLN A 52 7.05 -15.53 17.55
CA GLN A 52 8.10 -15.19 16.60
C GLN A 52 8.29 -13.66 16.56
N ALA A 53 9.53 -13.23 16.84
CA ALA A 53 9.86 -11.81 16.84
C ALA A 53 9.98 -11.26 15.41
N TRP A 54 9.31 -10.14 15.15
CA TRP A 54 9.39 -9.38 13.92
C TRP A 54 9.96 -7.98 14.16
N ASP A 55 10.91 -7.56 13.33
CA ASP A 55 11.65 -6.30 13.44
C ASP A 55 11.66 -5.56 12.10
N ILE A 56 11.08 -4.34 12.06
CA ILE A 56 11.06 -3.49 10.87
C ILE A 56 12.48 -3.16 10.34
N GLY A 57 13.48 -3.16 11.21
CA GLY A 57 14.87 -2.94 10.82
C GLY A 57 15.41 -4.03 9.87
N LYS A 58 14.84 -5.23 9.93
CA LYS A 58 15.19 -6.39 9.09
C LYS A 58 14.38 -6.46 7.79
N ALA A 59 13.38 -5.60 7.62
CA ALA A 59 12.51 -5.57 6.44
C ALA A 59 13.02 -4.64 5.31
N ARG A 60 14.28 -4.20 5.39
CA ARG A 60 14.89 -3.37 4.35
C ARG A 60 14.96 -4.08 3.00
N GLY A 61 14.85 -3.31 1.93
CA GLY A 61 14.89 -3.84 0.55
C GLY A 61 13.53 -4.20 -0.03
N ARG A 62 12.47 -4.14 0.75
CA ARG A 62 11.07 -4.37 0.32
C ARG A 62 10.12 -3.35 0.92
N TRP A 63 8.96 -3.20 0.34
CA TRP A 63 7.88 -2.43 0.93
C TRP A 63 7.28 -3.17 2.13
N VAL A 64 6.80 -2.40 3.12
CA VAL A 64 6.08 -2.95 4.27
C VAL A 64 4.74 -2.24 4.42
N PHE A 65 3.68 -3.04 4.44
CA PHE A 65 2.32 -2.61 4.76
C PHE A 65 2.10 -2.84 6.25
N VAL A 66 2.20 -1.78 7.06
CA VAL A 66 2.07 -1.83 8.52
C VAL A 66 0.68 -1.36 8.92
N HIS A 67 -0.15 -2.29 9.41
CA HIS A 67 -1.56 -2.06 9.70
C HIS A 67 -1.87 -2.17 11.18
N PHE A 68 -2.32 -1.08 11.80
CA PHE A 68 -2.75 -1.02 13.20
C PHE A 68 -4.26 -1.20 13.31
N TRP A 69 -4.70 -2.11 14.19
CA TRP A 69 -6.10 -2.46 14.37
C TRP A 69 -6.42 -2.94 15.79
N ALA A 70 -7.72 -3.08 16.09
CA ALA A 70 -8.21 -3.72 17.31
C ALA A 70 -9.55 -4.43 17.05
N ALA A 71 -9.85 -5.47 17.82
CA ALA A 71 -11.08 -6.25 17.70
C ALA A 71 -12.35 -5.45 18.06
N TRP A 72 -12.25 -4.49 18.99
CA TRP A 72 -13.35 -3.58 19.33
C TRP A 72 -13.61 -2.49 18.28
N CYS A 73 -12.72 -2.28 17.36
CA CYS A 73 -12.82 -1.24 16.32
C CYS A 73 -13.75 -1.67 15.19
N GLY A 74 -14.94 -1.12 15.09
CA GLY A 74 -15.94 -1.50 14.09
C GLY A 74 -15.46 -1.42 12.64
N PRO A 75 -14.79 -0.33 12.18
CA PRO A 75 -14.20 -0.27 10.85
C PRO A 75 -13.10 -1.33 10.63
N CYS A 76 -12.26 -1.63 11.64
CA CYS A 76 -11.23 -2.66 11.55
C CYS A 76 -11.85 -4.04 11.27
N ARG A 77 -12.91 -4.39 12.01
CA ARG A 77 -13.63 -5.66 11.83
C ARG A 77 -14.08 -5.91 10.39
N ARG A 78 -14.50 -4.86 9.68
CA ARG A 78 -14.94 -4.96 8.28
C ARG A 78 -13.78 -5.04 7.29
N GLU A 79 -12.62 -4.53 7.66
CA GLU A 79 -11.43 -4.45 6.80
C GLU A 79 -10.60 -5.73 6.82
N MET A 80 -10.49 -6.41 7.97
CA MET A 80 -9.60 -7.58 8.15
C MET A 80 -9.77 -8.69 7.09
N PRO A 81 -10.99 -9.08 6.66
CA PRO A 81 -11.14 -10.04 5.58
C PRO A 81 -10.50 -9.59 4.26
N THR A 82 -10.55 -8.27 3.96
CA THR A 82 -9.95 -7.73 2.73
C THR A 82 -8.42 -7.69 2.81
N ILE A 83 -7.87 -7.49 4.01
CA ILE A 83 -6.43 -7.60 4.24
C ILE A 83 -5.99 -9.05 4.06
N GLN A 84 -6.69 -10.02 4.65
CA GLN A 84 -6.38 -11.42 4.44
C GLN A 84 -6.40 -11.80 2.94
N ALA A 85 -7.37 -11.27 2.19
CA ALA A 85 -7.50 -11.56 0.76
C ALA A 85 -6.32 -11.03 -0.09
N ILE A 86 -5.62 -9.98 0.34
CA ILE A 86 -4.48 -9.44 -0.39
C ILE A 86 -3.13 -10.11 -0.05
N PHE A 87 -3.03 -10.85 1.07
CA PHE A 87 -1.80 -11.54 1.46
C PHE A 87 -1.21 -12.41 0.33
N PRO A 88 -1.97 -13.31 -0.30
CA PRO A 88 -1.44 -14.18 -1.35
C PRO A 88 -1.25 -13.48 -2.70
N GLN A 89 -1.60 -12.20 -2.82
CA GLN A 89 -1.54 -11.46 -4.08
C GLN A 89 -0.17 -10.82 -4.34
N PHE A 90 0.68 -10.71 -3.30
CA PHE A 90 1.97 -10.07 -3.38
C PHE A 90 3.07 -11.02 -2.90
N ASP A 91 4.23 -10.96 -3.57
CA ASP A 91 5.42 -11.67 -3.09
C ASP A 91 5.97 -10.95 -1.84
N ALA A 92 6.24 -11.70 -0.78
CA ALA A 92 6.77 -11.13 0.47
C ALA A 92 8.16 -10.51 0.32
N SER A 93 8.88 -10.79 -0.78
CA SER A 93 10.14 -10.12 -1.12
C SER A 93 9.93 -8.71 -1.69
N GLU A 94 8.74 -8.40 -2.19
CA GLU A 94 8.36 -7.09 -2.73
C GLU A 94 7.53 -6.28 -1.73
N LEU A 95 6.52 -6.93 -1.14
CA LEU A 95 5.63 -6.33 -0.13
C LEU A 95 5.40 -7.29 1.03
N GLU A 96 5.91 -6.94 2.20
CA GLU A 96 5.59 -7.62 3.45
C GLU A 96 4.38 -6.96 4.12
N ILE A 97 3.36 -7.76 4.43
CA ILE A 97 2.13 -7.28 5.10
C ILE A 97 2.18 -7.68 6.57
N VAL A 98 2.12 -6.68 7.43
CA VAL A 98 2.20 -6.84 8.89
C VAL A 98 0.98 -6.22 9.51
N VAL A 99 0.23 -7.00 10.28
CA VAL A 99 -0.96 -6.55 11.01
C VAL A 99 -0.64 -6.51 12.52
N ILE A 100 -0.86 -5.37 13.15
CA ILE A 100 -0.50 -5.12 14.56
C ILE A 100 -1.78 -4.92 15.36
N ASN A 101 -2.02 -5.82 16.31
CA ASN A 101 -3.10 -5.65 17.27
C ASN A 101 -2.67 -4.71 18.39
N THR A 102 -3.52 -3.75 18.72
CA THR A 102 -3.24 -2.69 19.69
C THR A 102 -3.93 -2.97 21.02
N ALA A 103 -3.14 -3.26 22.05
CA ALA A 103 -3.52 -3.28 23.47
C ALA A 103 -4.69 -4.24 23.82
N GLU A 104 -4.70 -5.44 23.24
CA GLU A 104 -5.65 -6.50 23.57
C GLU A 104 -4.93 -7.80 23.95
N SER A 105 -5.66 -8.72 24.60
CA SER A 105 -5.16 -10.05 24.92
C SER A 105 -5.14 -10.96 23.67
N GLU A 106 -4.25 -11.95 23.67
CA GLU A 106 -4.19 -12.96 22.60
C GLU A 106 -5.53 -13.70 22.45
N ASP A 107 -6.21 -14.05 23.55
CA ASP A 107 -7.52 -14.73 23.52
C ASP A 107 -8.55 -13.90 22.75
N THR A 108 -8.65 -12.58 23.04
CA THR A 108 -9.56 -11.67 22.34
C THR A 108 -9.26 -11.61 20.85
N VAL A 109 -7.98 -11.53 20.50
CA VAL A 109 -7.51 -11.45 19.11
C VAL A 109 -7.77 -12.76 18.39
N PHE A 110 -7.46 -13.89 19.03
CA PHE A 110 -7.70 -15.22 18.47
C PHE A 110 -9.18 -15.46 18.17
N GLU A 111 -10.08 -15.23 19.14
CA GLU A 111 -11.52 -15.39 18.95
C GLU A 111 -12.04 -14.55 17.77
N PHE A 112 -11.56 -13.32 17.68
CA PHE A 112 -11.97 -12.43 16.58
C PHE A 112 -11.45 -12.94 15.22
N LEU A 113 -10.15 -13.22 15.10
CA LEU A 113 -9.55 -13.64 13.83
C LEU A 113 -10.08 -14.99 13.35
N ALA A 114 -10.28 -15.94 14.25
CA ALA A 114 -10.86 -17.23 13.92
C ALA A 114 -12.23 -17.11 13.20
N ALA A 115 -12.98 -16.04 13.49
CA ALA A 115 -14.29 -15.80 12.89
C ALA A 115 -14.23 -15.03 11.57
N VAL A 116 -13.22 -14.18 11.32
CA VAL A 116 -13.27 -13.22 10.20
C VAL A 116 -12.05 -13.21 9.29
N ALA A 117 -10.88 -13.63 9.78
CA ALA A 117 -9.62 -13.63 9.04
C ALA A 117 -8.62 -14.66 9.63
N PRO A 118 -8.94 -15.97 9.58
CA PRO A 118 -8.23 -17.00 10.32
C PRO A 118 -6.78 -17.25 9.85
N ASP A 119 -6.40 -16.78 8.66
CA ASP A 119 -5.05 -16.97 8.14
C ASP A 119 -4.09 -15.84 8.56
N LEU A 120 -4.59 -14.80 9.26
CA LEU A 120 -3.76 -13.72 9.77
C LEU A 120 -3.12 -14.08 11.10
N ASN A 121 -1.79 -13.90 11.21
CA ASN A 121 -1.03 -14.00 12.45
C ASN A 121 -0.52 -12.60 12.85
N PRO A 122 -1.19 -11.88 13.72
CA PRO A 122 -0.84 -10.50 14.04
C PRO A 122 0.34 -10.42 15.00
N LEU A 123 1.08 -9.31 14.88
CA LEU A 123 2.00 -8.87 15.93
C LEU A 123 1.20 -8.28 17.10
N MET A 124 1.63 -8.59 18.32
CA MET A 124 0.92 -8.24 19.55
C MET A 124 1.57 -7.05 20.25
N ASP A 125 1.01 -5.86 20.08
CA ASP A 125 1.41 -4.65 20.85
C ASP A 125 0.62 -4.56 22.15
N LYS A 126 0.89 -5.52 23.09
CA LYS A 126 0.10 -5.76 24.31
C LYS A 126 0.02 -4.54 25.23
N ASP A 127 1.07 -3.74 25.28
CA ASP A 127 1.15 -2.51 26.11
C ASP A 127 0.80 -1.24 25.32
N GLY A 128 0.59 -1.32 24.00
CA GLY A 128 0.25 -0.21 23.13
C GLY A 128 1.41 0.76 22.84
N LEU A 129 2.63 0.45 23.29
CA LEU A 129 3.77 1.37 23.19
C LEU A 129 4.27 1.55 21.75
N VAL A 130 4.17 0.52 20.91
CA VAL A 130 4.50 0.65 19.49
C VAL A 130 3.46 1.51 18.81
N THR A 131 2.18 1.28 19.07
CA THR A 131 1.08 2.10 18.54
C THR A 131 1.24 3.56 18.96
N GLU A 132 1.56 3.84 20.24
CA GLU A 132 1.81 5.19 20.73
C GLU A 132 2.96 5.85 19.97
N ARG A 133 4.06 5.15 19.74
CA ARG A 133 5.25 5.65 19.00
C ARG A 133 4.95 5.95 17.54
N TRP A 134 4.10 5.13 16.89
CA TRP A 134 3.72 5.32 15.48
C TRP A 134 2.65 6.39 15.28
N GLN A 135 1.90 6.73 16.33
CA GLN A 135 0.88 7.79 16.34
C GLN A 135 -0.13 7.69 15.19
N PRO A 136 -0.88 6.58 15.05
CA PRO A 136 -1.78 6.37 13.92
C PRO A 136 -2.97 7.34 13.86
N ARG A 137 -3.20 8.18 14.88
CA ARG A 137 -4.31 9.14 15.03
C ARG A 137 -5.70 8.52 15.10
N GLY A 138 -5.82 7.20 15.11
CA GLY A 138 -7.05 6.42 15.15
C GLY A 138 -6.89 5.07 14.47
N LEU A 139 -7.86 4.18 14.67
CA LEU A 139 -7.87 2.84 14.11
C LEU A 139 -9.04 2.67 13.12
N PRO A 140 -8.86 1.89 12.06
CA PRO A 140 -7.60 1.31 11.59
C PRO A 140 -6.72 2.37 10.95
N ALA A 141 -5.41 2.12 10.96
CA ALA A 141 -4.44 2.94 10.24
C ALA A 141 -3.40 2.05 9.56
N THR A 142 -3.12 2.36 8.30
CA THR A 142 -2.12 1.63 7.52
C THR A 142 -1.02 2.57 7.08
N PHE A 143 0.22 2.26 7.45
CA PHE A 143 1.39 2.93 6.91
C PHE A 143 2.04 2.08 5.83
N LEU A 144 2.45 2.70 4.72
CA LEU A 144 3.29 2.07 3.72
C LEU A 144 4.71 2.60 3.88
N VAL A 145 5.62 1.69 4.19
CA VAL A 145 7.04 1.95 4.43
C VAL A 145 7.82 1.47 3.22
N ASP A 146 8.65 2.35 2.65
CA ASP A 146 9.45 2.03 1.48
C ASP A 146 10.65 1.10 1.79
N PRO A 147 11.33 0.54 0.77
CA PRO A 147 12.51 -0.31 0.96
C PRO A 147 13.67 0.35 1.73
N ALA A 148 13.72 1.68 1.76
CA ALA A 148 14.68 2.42 2.58
C ALA A 148 14.21 2.62 4.04
N GLY A 149 13.01 2.11 4.40
CA GLY A 149 12.40 2.21 5.72
C GLY A 149 11.86 3.59 6.05
N ARG A 150 11.30 4.26 5.08
CA ARG A 150 10.70 5.59 5.22
C ARG A 150 9.19 5.53 5.06
N LEU A 151 8.48 6.29 5.87
CA LEU A 151 7.02 6.41 5.79
C LEU A 151 6.63 7.18 4.52
N GLN A 152 6.02 6.50 3.56
CA GLN A 152 5.62 7.12 2.28
C GLN A 152 4.14 7.46 2.22
N TYR A 153 3.27 6.59 2.77
CA TYR A 153 1.83 6.79 2.73
C TYR A 153 1.17 6.39 4.04
N LEU A 154 0.04 7.01 4.31
CA LEU A 154 -0.86 6.70 5.43
C LEU A 154 -2.29 6.59 4.92
N ALA A 155 -2.97 5.51 5.27
CA ALA A 155 -4.42 5.37 5.16
C ALA A 155 -5.04 5.42 6.55
N LEU A 156 -6.02 6.31 6.77
CA LEU A 156 -6.80 6.40 8.00
C LEU A 156 -8.22 5.89 7.77
N GLY A 157 -8.69 5.04 8.69
CA GLY A 157 -10.00 4.39 8.63
C GLY A 157 -10.02 3.21 7.65
N GLY A 158 -11.06 2.37 7.75
CA GLY A 158 -11.20 1.14 6.99
C GLY A 158 -11.24 1.33 5.47
N ARG A 159 -10.58 0.43 4.75
CA ARG A 159 -10.50 0.38 3.28
C ARG A 159 -10.82 -1.03 2.78
N PRO A 160 -11.50 -1.17 1.63
CA PRO A 160 -11.60 -2.46 0.94
C PRO A 160 -10.29 -2.71 0.16
N TRP A 161 -9.26 -3.20 0.84
CA TRP A 161 -7.92 -3.35 0.28
C TRP A 161 -7.86 -4.26 -0.95
N ASP A 162 -8.76 -5.24 -1.02
CA ASP A 162 -8.95 -6.15 -2.15
C ASP A 162 -9.62 -5.51 -3.36
N SER A 163 -10.10 -4.28 -3.27
CA SER A 163 -10.73 -3.63 -4.40
C SER A 163 -9.71 -3.18 -5.45
N PRO A 164 -10.10 -3.15 -6.76
CA PRO A 164 -9.16 -2.86 -7.85
C PRO A 164 -8.38 -1.55 -7.71
N VAL A 165 -8.98 -0.53 -7.08
CA VAL A 165 -8.35 0.78 -6.94
C VAL A 165 -7.16 0.76 -5.96
N TYR A 166 -7.30 0.04 -4.82
CA TYR A 166 -6.21 -0.10 -3.85
C TYR A 166 -5.19 -1.13 -4.30
N MET A 167 -5.61 -2.24 -4.89
CA MET A 167 -4.73 -3.23 -5.50
C MET A 167 -3.82 -2.60 -6.55
N LYS A 168 -4.39 -1.84 -7.49
CA LYS A 168 -3.63 -1.11 -8.51
C LYS A 168 -2.65 -0.11 -7.88
N PHE A 169 -3.06 0.59 -6.83
CA PHE A 169 -2.21 1.53 -6.11
C PHE A 169 -1.01 0.81 -5.48
N ILE A 170 -1.25 -0.30 -4.76
CA ILE A 170 -0.19 -1.09 -4.12
C ILE A 170 0.77 -1.63 -5.19
N SER A 171 0.25 -2.29 -6.23
CA SER A 171 1.09 -2.81 -7.32
C SER A 171 1.98 -1.74 -7.94
N LYS A 172 1.43 -0.54 -8.16
CA LYS A 172 2.18 0.58 -8.76
C LYS A 172 3.31 1.13 -7.89
N ILE A 173 3.19 1.07 -6.57
CA ILE A 173 4.25 1.60 -5.68
C ILE A 173 5.37 0.61 -5.43
N ILE A 174 5.10 -0.70 -5.57
CA ILE A 174 6.10 -1.76 -5.35
C ILE A 174 6.93 -2.06 -6.62
N GLU A 175 6.46 -1.68 -7.82
CA GLU A 175 7.22 -1.70 -9.08
C GLU A 175 8.43 -0.75 -9.03
#